data_2e15888720aa7ba0b761baf75b17a9fb
#
_entry.id   2e15888720aa7ba0b761baf75b17a9fb
#
_cell.length_a   1.000
_cell.length_b   1.000
_cell.length_c   1.000
_cell.angle_alpha   90.00
_cell.angle_beta   90.00
_cell.angle_gamma   90.00
#
_symmetry.space_group_name_H-M   'P 1'
#
loop_
_entity.id
_entity.type
_entity.pdbx_description
1 polymer ?
#
loop_
_entity_poly.entity_id
_entity_poly.type
_entity_poly.pdbx_seq_one_letter_code
_entity_poly.pdbx_strand_id
1 'polypeptide(L)'
;MPIDEAPQMREALGLAGAGSQGDYSKTSYSLIGTGRFTPTQGANPTIGEIGQESVVQEAKIEVIFPETKQEQVLAAMLQAHPYEEPAYDVYIIENQSKEFGLGRVGVLDKPVRLSDFVQQVKEAFQLDGLRVIAKDDTKMIQRVAICGGSGEKFYHDALRKQADVYITGDVYYHTAHDLSLIHI
;
A
#
# COMPACT_ATOMS: atom_id res chain seq x y z
N MET A 1 6.73 -14.90 21.58
CA MET A 1 6.68 -16.37 21.34
C MET A 1 8.00 -17.01 21.73
N PRO A 2 8.04 -18.31 22.10
CA PRO A 2 9.30 -19.01 22.39
C PRO A 2 10.28 -18.92 21.20
N ILE A 3 11.57 -18.79 21.49
CA ILE A 3 12.61 -18.61 20.45
C ILE A 3 12.64 -19.75 19.46
N ASP A 4 12.49 -20.98 19.92
CA ASP A 4 12.59 -22.19 19.10
C ASP A 4 11.48 -22.28 18.05
N GLU A 5 10.33 -21.66 18.29
CA GLU A 5 9.18 -21.62 17.38
C GLU A 5 9.24 -20.44 16.37
N ALA A 6 10.16 -19.51 16.56
CA ALA A 6 10.26 -18.30 15.73
C ALA A 6 10.52 -18.59 14.24
N PRO A 7 11.34 -19.58 13.84
CA PRO A 7 11.53 -19.93 12.42
C PRO A 7 10.23 -20.38 11.74
N GLN A 8 9.44 -21.22 12.40
CA GLN A 8 8.17 -21.71 11.88
C GLN A 8 7.14 -20.58 11.75
N MET A 9 7.08 -19.69 12.73
CA MET A 9 6.22 -18.50 12.67
C MET A 9 6.57 -17.60 11.50
N ARG A 10 7.86 -17.26 11.28
CA ARG A 10 8.27 -16.45 10.14
C ARG A 10 7.90 -17.08 8.80
N GLU A 11 8.03 -18.41 8.69
CA GLU A 11 7.62 -19.11 7.48
C GLU A 11 6.09 -19.03 7.26
N ALA A 12 5.28 -19.25 8.30
CA ALA A 12 3.83 -19.15 8.25
C ALA A 12 3.36 -17.73 7.84
N LEU A 13 3.94 -16.70 8.44
CA LEU A 13 3.66 -15.31 8.09
C LEU A 13 4.05 -14.99 6.63
N GLY A 14 5.21 -15.47 6.20
CA GLY A 14 5.68 -15.29 4.83
C GLY A 14 4.80 -15.97 3.79
N LEU A 15 4.34 -17.19 4.06
CA LEU A 15 3.39 -17.92 3.20
C LEU A 15 2.01 -17.21 3.15
N ALA A 16 1.59 -16.60 4.25
CA ALA A 16 0.38 -15.77 4.28
C ALA A 16 0.54 -14.42 3.54
N GLY A 17 1.74 -14.14 3.01
CA GLY A 17 2.03 -12.97 2.20
C GLY A 17 2.53 -11.76 2.96
N ALA A 18 2.97 -11.94 4.21
CA ALA A 18 3.72 -10.92 4.92
C ALA A 18 5.18 -10.84 4.43
N GLY A 19 5.81 -9.68 4.65
CA GLY A 19 7.22 -9.45 4.32
C GLY A 19 7.51 -9.20 2.85
N SER A 20 6.54 -8.84 2.03
CA SER A 20 6.77 -8.42 0.65
C SER A 20 7.05 -6.91 0.60
N GLN A 21 8.24 -6.53 0.11
CA GLN A 21 8.64 -5.14 -0.02
C GLN A 21 9.56 -4.96 -1.24
N GLY A 22 9.02 -4.38 -2.33
CA GLY A 22 9.72 -4.31 -3.62
C GLY A 22 10.10 -5.72 -4.10
N ASP A 23 11.36 -5.91 -4.43
CA ASP A 23 11.90 -7.19 -4.91
C ASP A 23 12.28 -8.18 -3.78
N TYR A 24 11.93 -7.86 -2.52
CA TYR A 24 12.21 -8.71 -1.37
C TYR A 24 10.92 -9.40 -0.88
N SER A 25 11.04 -10.66 -0.49
CA SER A 25 9.96 -11.46 0.09
C SER A 25 10.36 -12.03 1.45
N LYS A 26 9.34 -12.33 2.28
CA LYS A 26 9.51 -12.91 3.62
C LYS A 26 10.42 -12.07 4.54
N THR A 27 10.46 -10.75 4.32
CA THR A 27 11.23 -9.86 5.20
C THR A 27 10.61 -9.83 6.58
N SER A 28 11.44 -9.94 7.59
CA SER A 28 11.03 -9.87 8.99
C SER A 28 12.16 -9.31 9.85
N TYR A 29 11.79 -8.73 10.98
CA TYR A 29 12.73 -8.32 12.00
C TYR A 29 12.42 -9.04 13.29
N SER A 30 13.44 -9.50 14.03
CA SER A 30 13.23 -10.20 15.29
C SER A 30 14.11 -9.63 16.39
N LEU A 31 13.50 -9.46 17.56
CA LEU A 31 14.18 -9.08 18.80
C LEU A 31 14.04 -10.22 19.80
N ILE A 32 15.12 -10.54 20.51
CA ILE A 32 15.10 -11.50 21.60
C ILE A 32 14.90 -10.76 22.92
N GLY A 33 13.96 -11.24 23.69
CA GLY A 33 13.61 -10.67 24.99
C GLY A 33 13.21 -11.74 26.00
N THR A 34 12.83 -11.30 27.18
CA THR A 34 12.38 -12.17 28.26
C THR A 34 10.90 -11.93 28.52
N GLY A 35 10.06 -12.90 28.21
CA GLY A 35 8.65 -12.95 28.58
C GLY A 35 8.46 -13.42 30.02
N ARG A 36 7.46 -12.88 30.69
CA ARG A 36 7.02 -13.29 32.04
C ARG A 36 5.52 -13.39 32.08
N PHE A 37 5.01 -14.45 32.64
CA PHE A 37 3.57 -14.64 32.84
C PHE A 37 3.31 -15.63 33.95
N THR A 38 2.13 -15.54 34.54
CA THR A 38 1.65 -16.49 35.55
C THR A 38 0.33 -17.05 35.07
N PRO A 39 0.25 -18.34 34.68
CA PRO A 39 -1.00 -18.96 34.30
C PRO A 39 -1.97 -18.98 35.50
N THR A 40 -3.22 -18.59 35.28
CA THR A 40 -4.27 -18.59 36.31
C THR A 40 -5.17 -19.83 36.15
N GLN A 41 -6.04 -20.05 37.14
CA GLN A 41 -7.00 -21.15 37.09
C GLN A 41 -7.91 -21.03 35.85
N GLY A 42 -7.95 -22.06 35.01
CA GLY A 42 -8.67 -22.07 33.74
C GLY A 42 -7.79 -21.94 32.50
N ALA A 43 -6.51 -21.55 32.65
CA ALA A 43 -5.55 -21.57 31.57
C ALA A 43 -5.07 -23.01 31.25
N ASN A 44 -4.74 -23.24 29.99
CA ASN A 44 -4.08 -24.48 29.53
C ASN A 44 -2.70 -24.12 28.94
N PRO A 45 -1.72 -23.78 29.80
CA PRO A 45 -0.45 -23.21 29.34
C PRO A 45 0.39 -24.23 28.57
N THR A 46 0.96 -23.82 27.46
CA THR A 46 1.99 -24.59 26.73
C THR A 46 3.28 -24.67 27.54
N ILE A 47 3.58 -23.63 28.32
CA ILE A 47 4.79 -23.52 29.17
C ILE A 47 4.34 -23.04 30.56
N GLY A 48 4.94 -23.58 31.61
CA GLY A 48 4.70 -23.18 32.98
C GLY A 48 3.58 -23.93 33.69
N GLU A 49 3.38 -23.61 34.96
CA GLU A 49 2.40 -24.23 35.84
C GLU A 49 1.44 -23.18 36.42
N ILE A 50 0.19 -23.59 36.67
CA ILE A 50 -0.83 -22.70 37.25
C ILE A 50 -0.37 -22.14 38.58
N GLY A 51 -0.43 -20.80 38.76
CA GLY A 51 -0.08 -20.10 39.96
C GLY A 51 1.41 -19.84 40.16
N GLN A 52 2.27 -20.25 39.23
CA GLN A 52 3.72 -20.00 39.27
C GLN A 52 4.14 -19.02 38.15
N GLU A 53 5.01 -18.06 38.49
CA GLU A 53 5.61 -17.19 37.47
C GLU A 53 6.56 -18.00 36.59
N SER A 54 6.34 -17.91 35.27
CA SER A 54 7.20 -18.47 34.25
C SER A 54 8.04 -17.35 33.62
N VAL A 55 9.32 -17.65 33.38
CA VAL A 55 10.27 -16.75 32.71
C VAL A 55 10.80 -17.46 31.48
N VAL A 56 10.51 -16.93 30.30
CA VAL A 56 10.80 -17.57 29.01
C VAL A 56 11.58 -16.62 28.12
N GLN A 57 12.58 -17.16 27.43
CA GLN A 57 13.23 -16.41 26.35
C GLN A 57 12.34 -16.39 25.12
N GLU A 58 12.01 -15.22 24.66
CA GLU A 58 11.05 -15.01 23.59
C GLU A 58 11.60 -14.18 22.44
N ALA A 59 11.12 -14.46 21.23
CA ALA A 59 11.30 -13.62 20.07
C ALA A 59 10.06 -12.74 19.85
N LYS A 60 10.24 -11.42 19.77
CA LYS A 60 9.28 -10.52 19.14
C LYS A 60 9.57 -10.51 17.64
N ILE A 61 8.57 -10.82 16.83
CA ILE A 61 8.69 -10.84 15.36
C ILE A 61 7.87 -9.69 14.80
N GLU A 62 8.49 -8.90 13.96
CA GLU A 62 7.85 -7.81 13.22
C GLU A 62 7.87 -8.11 11.73
N VAL A 63 6.73 -7.95 11.07
CA VAL A 63 6.57 -8.13 9.62
C VAL A 63 5.69 -7.01 9.07
N ILE A 64 5.89 -6.68 7.80
CA ILE A 64 5.06 -5.74 7.06
C ILE A 64 4.12 -6.50 6.14
N PHE A 65 2.89 -6.02 5.97
CA PHE A 65 1.94 -6.55 5.00
C PHE A 65 0.95 -5.46 4.55
N PRO A 66 0.38 -5.56 3.33
CA PRO A 66 -0.66 -4.65 2.90
C PRO A 66 -1.96 -4.90 3.69
N GLU A 67 -2.71 -3.84 3.97
CA GLU A 67 -3.98 -3.91 4.73
C GLU A 67 -4.93 -4.99 4.20
N THR A 68 -4.97 -5.17 2.88
CA THR A 68 -5.80 -6.20 2.21
C THR A 68 -5.46 -7.65 2.60
N LYS A 69 -4.30 -7.89 3.21
CA LYS A 69 -3.87 -9.21 3.69
C LYS A 69 -3.92 -9.36 5.22
N GLN A 70 -4.40 -8.35 5.93
CA GLN A 70 -4.40 -8.36 7.39
C GLN A 70 -5.09 -9.60 7.97
N GLU A 71 -6.30 -9.89 7.54
CA GLU A 71 -7.07 -11.04 8.03
C GLU A 71 -6.34 -12.37 7.80
N GLN A 72 -5.80 -12.56 6.60
CA GLN A 72 -5.05 -13.77 6.24
C GLN A 72 -3.77 -13.93 7.06
N VAL A 73 -3.01 -12.85 7.26
CA VAL A 73 -1.76 -12.87 8.03
C VAL A 73 -2.02 -13.12 9.51
N LEU A 74 -3.03 -12.46 10.08
CA LEU A 74 -3.40 -12.68 11.48
C LEU A 74 -3.93 -14.10 11.72
N ALA A 75 -4.73 -14.64 10.81
CA ALA A 75 -5.19 -16.03 10.90
C ALA A 75 -4.02 -17.03 10.89
N ALA A 76 -3.05 -16.84 9.99
CA ALA A 76 -1.85 -17.66 9.93
C ALA A 76 -0.99 -17.54 11.21
N MET A 77 -0.85 -16.33 11.74
CA MET A 77 -0.17 -16.09 13.01
C MET A 77 -0.82 -16.83 14.16
N LEU A 78 -2.15 -16.69 14.33
CA LEU A 78 -2.89 -17.33 15.40
C LEU A 78 -2.83 -18.87 15.30
N GLN A 79 -2.89 -19.41 14.08
CA GLN A 79 -2.79 -20.85 13.86
C GLN A 79 -1.40 -21.42 14.16
N ALA A 80 -0.33 -20.66 13.87
CA ALA A 80 1.05 -21.09 14.06
C ALA A 80 1.58 -20.82 15.46
N HIS A 81 0.90 -19.99 16.25
CA HIS A 81 1.40 -19.58 17.56
C HIS A 81 1.17 -20.68 18.60
N PRO A 82 2.18 -21.08 19.40
CA PRO A 82 2.05 -22.15 20.38
C PRO A 82 1.23 -21.76 21.61
N TYR A 83 1.07 -20.45 21.89
CA TYR A 83 0.26 -19.98 23.04
C TYR A 83 -1.21 -19.90 22.65
N GLU A 84 -2.10 -20.23 23.58
CA GLU A 84 -3.55 -20.11 23.37
C GLU A 84 -4.01 -18.64 23.22
N GLU A 85 -3.34 -17.71 23.87
CA GLU A 85 -3.61 -16.27 23.77
C GLU A 85 -2.32 -15.50 23.47
N PRO A 86 -1.90 -15.38 22.19
CA PRO A 86 -0.72 -14.61 21.83
C PRO A 86 -0.99 -13.11 21.90
N ALA A 87 -0.04 -12.35 22.45
CA ALA A 87 -0.06 -10.88 22.36
C ALA A 87 0.51 -10.41 21.02
N TYR A 88 -0.21 -9.54 20.33
CA TYR A 88 0.24 -8.92 19.09
C TYR A 88 -0.32 -7.51 18.91
N ASP A 89 0.38 -6.71 18.15
CA ASP A 89 -0.02 -5.37 17.76
C ASP A 89 -0.06 -5.25 16.24
N VAL A 90 -0.96 -4.39 15.73
CA VAL A 90 -1.01 -3.99 14.33
C VAL A 90 -0.88 -2.48 14.25
N TYR A 91 0.18 -1.99 13.60
CA TYR A 91 0.43 -0.57 13.41
C TYR A 91 0.27 -0.17 11.96
N ILE A 92 -0.40 0.95 11.73
CA ILE A 92 -0.41 1.57 10.41
C ILE A 92 0.91 2.31 10.23
N ILE A 93 1.62 2.00 9.17
CA ILE A 93 2.88 2.66 8.82
C ILE A 93 2.70 3.54 7.58
N GLU A 94 3.48 4.61 7.48
CA GLU A 94 3.38 5.58 6.38
C GLU A 94 4.03 5.11 5.06
N ASN A 95 4.47 3.88 4.98
CA ASN A 95 5.03 3.31 3.76
C ASN A 95 3.96 3.26 2.66
N GLN A 96 4.06 4.16 1.69
CA GLN A 96 3.14 4.18 0.56
C GLN A 96 3.41 3.01 -0.38
N SER A 97 2.37 2.25 -0.70
CA SER A 97 2.45 1.28 -1.80
C SER A 97 2.58 2.03 -3.13
N LYS A 98 3.56 1.63 -3.94
CA LYS A 98 3.69 2.13 -5.32
C LYS A 98 2.72 1.44 -6.28
N GLU A 99 2.12 0.34 -5.87
CA GLU A 99 1.27 -0.52 -6.71
C GLU A 99 -0.20 -0.12 -6.68
N PHE A 100 -0.64 0.53 -5.59
CA PHE A 100 -2.04 0.89 -5.37
C PHE A 100 -2.22 2.41 -5.28
N GLY A 101 -3.31 2.91 -5.85
CA GLY A 101 -3.67 4.32 -5.82
C GLY A 101 -4.84 4.59 -6.78
N LEU A 102 -5.55 5.70 -6.56
CA LEU A 102 -6.71 6.11 -7.37
C LEU A 102 -6.31 6.56 -8.78
N GLY A 103 -5.08 7.02 -8.96
CA GLY A 103 -4.55 7.47 -10.24
C GLY A 103 -3.24 6.77 -10.61
N ARG A 104 -2.76 7.08 -11.81
CA ARG A 104 -1.48 6.62 -12.33
C ARG A 104 -0.73 7.77 -12.98
N VAL A 105 0.59 7.71 -12.93
CA VAL A 105 1.46 8.60 -13.71
C VAL A 105 2.37 7.72 -14.57
N GLY A 106 2.42 8.02 -15.85
CA GLY A 106 3.28 7.34 -16.82
C GLY A 106 4.09 8.34 -17.63
N VAL A 107 5.06 7.83 -18.36
CA VAL A 107 5.91 8.61 -19.27
C VAL A 107 5.80 7.98 -20.66
N LEU A 108 5.48 8.78 -21.67
CA LEU A 108 5.47 8.33 -23.06
C LEU A 108 6.90 8.09 -23.55
N ASP A 109 7.09 7.11 -24.40
CA ASP A 109 8.40 6.79 -24.98
C ASP A 109 9.02 7.99 -25.71
N LYS A 110 8.17 8.79 -26.36
CA LYS A 110 8.55 10.03 -27.04
C LYS A 110 7.56 11.15 -26.72
N PRO A 111 8.03 12.40 -26.60
CA PRO A 111 7.14 13.55 -26.51
C PRO A 111 6.25 13.66 -27.73
N VAL A 112 4.96 13.95 -27.54
CA VAL A 112 3.98 14.20 -28.58
C VAL A 112 3.30 15.56 -28.38
N ARG A 113 2.81 16.18 -29.46
CA ARG A 113 2.04 17.43 -29.34
C ARG A 113 0.71 17.17 -28.64
N LEU A 114 0.22 18.14 -27.88
CA LEU A 114 -1.07 18.01 -27.19
C LEU A 114 -2.21 17.67 -28.14
N SER A 115 -2.28 18.26 -29.34
CA SER A 115 -3.28 17.94 -30.36
C SER A 115 -3.26 16.46 -30.77
N ASP A 116 -2.07 15.90 -30.98
CA ASP A 116 -1.89 14.51 -31.38
C ASP A 116 -2.19 13.56 -30.20
N PHE A 117 -1.80 13.98 -28.99
CA PHE A 117 -2.12 13.24 -27.77
C PHE A 117 -3.62 13.19 -27.50
N VAL A 118 -4.35 14.29 -27.72
CA VAL A 118 -5.82 14.32 -27.64
C VAL A 118 -6.45 13.30 -28.56
N GLN A 119 -5.94 13.17 -29.78
CA GLN A 119 -6.44 12.17 -30.74
C GLN A 119 -6.12 10.75 -30.26
N GLN A 120 -4.93 10.49 -29.74
CA GLN A 120 -4.57 9.18 -29.14
C GLN A 120 -5.49 8.81 -27.98
N VAL A 121 -5.82 9.78 -27.11
CA VAL A 121 -6.75 9.56 -26.00
C VAL A 121 -8.15 9.21 -26.51
N LYS A 122 -8.66 9.94 -27.51
CA LYS A 122 -9.96 9.64 -28.12
C LYS A 122 -10.00 8.21 -28.69
N GLU A 123 -8.98 7.80 -29.39
CA GLU A 123 -8.88 6.46 -29.98
C GLU A 123 -8.77 5.38 -28.89
N ALA A 124 -7.88 5.58 -27.90
CA ALA A 124 -7.66 4.62 -26.81
C ALA A 124 -8.90 4.36 -25.96
N PHE A 125 -9.72 5.40 -25.73
CA PHE A 125 -10.95 5.29 -24.94
C PHE A 125 -12.22 5.18 -25.78
N GLN A 126 -12.11 5.14 -27.12
CA GLN A 126 -13.23 5.06 -28.07
C GLN A 126 -14.26 6.17 -27.86
N LEU A 127 -13.79 7.42 -27.74
CA LEU A 127 -14.61 8.58 -27.45
C LEU A 127 -14.97 9.35 -28.74
N ASP A 128 -16.23 9.77 -28.87
CA ASP A 128 -16.65 10.68 -29.93
C ASP A 128 -16.09 12.09 -29.73
N GLY A 129 -15.89 12.50 -28.47
CA GLY A 129 -15.33 13.79 -28.12
C GLY A 129 -14.76 13.83 -26.69
N LEU A 130 -13.89 14.79 -26.43
CA LEU A 130 -13.41 15.12 -25.09
C LEU A 130 -13.24 16.63 -24.95
N ARG A 131 -13.20 17.11 -23.73
CA ARG A 131 -12.91 18.51 -23.43
C ARG A 131 -11.43 18.68 -23.10
N VAL A 132 -10.81 19.71 -23.66
CA VAL A 132 -9.43 20.08 -23.38
C VAL A 132 -9.42 21.44 -22.70
N ILE A 133 -8.69 21.52 -21.59
CA ILE A 133 -8.40 22.76 -20.88
C ILE A 133 -6.91 22.96 -21.02
N ALA A 134 -6.49 23.84 -21.89
CA ALA A 134 -5.09 24.13 -22.13
C ALA A 134 -4.93 25.61 -22.56
N LYS A 135 -3.81 26.19 -22.22
CA LYS A 135 -3.44 27.54 -22.66
C LYS A 135 -2.75 27.51 -24.02
N ASP A 136 -2.05 26.42 -24.31
CA ASP A 136 -1.28 26.22 -25.52
C ASP A 136 -1.47 24.79 -26.02
N ASP A 137 -2.10 24.64 -27.20
CA ASP A 137 -2.37 23.35 -27.84
C ASP A 137 -1.13 22.75 -28.54
N THR A 138 -0.06 23.53 -28.68
CA THR A 138 1.21 23.09 -29.25
C THR A 138 2.16 22.48 -28.24
N LYS A 139 1.81 22.52 -26.94
CA LYS A 139 2.63 21.98 -25.85
C LYS A 139 3.02 20.53 -26.12
N MET A 140 4.26 20.19 -25.84
CA MET A 140 4.75 18.80 -25.91
C MET A 140 4.40 18.07 -24.63
N ILE A 141 3.80 16.87 -24.77
CA ILE A 141 3.36 16.01 -23.69
C ILE A 141 4.26 14.80 -23.63
N GLN A 142 4.82 14.52 -22.48
CA GLN A 142 5.59 13.30 -22.22
C GLN A 142 5.16 12.60 -20.92
N ARG A 143 4.93 13.36 -19.85
CA ARG A 143 4.48 12.81 -18.57
C ARG A 143 2.98 12.98 -18.43
N VAL A 144 2.27 11.86 -18.33
CA VAL A 144 0.81 11.79 -18.30
C VAL A 144 0.34 11.32 -16.93
N ALA A 145 -0.57 12.05 -16.30
CA ALA A 145 -1.30 11.59 -15.12
C ALA A 145 -2.75 11.28 -15.51
N ILE A 146 -3.31 10.23 -14.91
CA ILE A 146 -4.70 9.82 -15.16
C ILE A 146 -5.37 9.40 -13.85
N CYS A 147 -6.61 9.81 -13.66
CA CYS A 147 -7.48 9.33 -12.60
C CYS A 147 -8.90 9.15 -13.14
N GLY A 148 -9.44 7.93 -13.09
CA GLY A 148 -10.80 7.64 -13.55
C GLY A 148 -11.88 8.28 -12.67
N GLY A 149 -13.08 8.44 -13.23
CA GLY A 149 -14.21 9.06 -12.55
C GLY A 149 -14.04 10.56 -12.30
N SER A 150 -14.66 11.09 -11.27
CA SER A 150 -14.55 12.51 -10.86
C SER A 150 -13.23 12.75 -10.09
N GLY A 151 -12.14 12.70 -10.81
CA GLY A 151 -10.79 12.81 -10.25
C GLY A 151 -10.27 14.23 -10.08
N GLU A 152 -11.11 15.25 -10.21
CA GLU A 152 -10.70 16.67 -10.21
C GLU A 152 -9.82 17.06 -9.01
N LYS A 153 -10.10 16.52 -7.82
CA LYS A 153 -9.37 16.83 -6.58
C LYS A 153 -7.90 16.42 -6.63
N PHE A 154 -7.54 15.50 -7.52
CA PHE A 154 -6.19 14.95 -7.63
C PHE A 154 -5.30 15.68 -8.63
N TYR A 155 -5.74 16.79 -9.24
CA TYR A 155 -4.87 17.56 -10.13
C TYR A 155 -3.64 18.12 -9.41
N HIS A 156 -3.75 18.45 -8.12
CA HIS A 156 -2.59 18.84 -7.30
C HIS A 156 -1.54 17.72 -7.18
N ASP A 157 -1.98 16.46 -7.15
CA ASP A 157 -1.08 15.31 -7.15
C ASP A 157 -0.37 15.17 -8.50
N ALA A 158 -1.11 15.38 -9.60
CA ALA A 158 -0.54 15.39 -10.95
C ALA A 158 0.53 16.49 -11.09
N LEU A 159 0.25 17.69 -10.57
CA LEU A 159 1.21 18.81 -10.51
C LEU A 159 2.47 18.44 -9.72
N ARG A 160 2.31 17.90 -8.50
CA ARG A 160 3.44 17.47 -7.67
C ARG A 160 4.30 16.40 -8.35
N LYS A 161 3.69 15.57 -9.20
CA LYS A 161 4.37 14.56 -10.01
C LYS A 161 4.90 15.12 -11.33
N GLN A 162 4.79 16.44 -11.55
CA GLN A 162 5.25 17.12 -12.76
C GLN A 162 4.65 16.54 -14.04
N ALA A 163 3.36 16.21 -14.03
CA ALA A 163 2.65 15.75 -15.20
C ALA A 163 2.44 16.92 -16.19
N ASP A 164 2.63 16.64 -17.47
CA ASP A 164 2.39 17.61 -18.56
C ASP A 164 0.90 17.71 -18.88
N VAL A 165 0.15 16.63 -18.61
CA VAL A 165 -1.27 16.54 -18.83
C VAL A 165 -1.92 15.66 -17.75
N TYR A 166 -3.14 16.00 -17.39
CA TYR A 166 -3.97 15.25 -16.47
C TYR A 166 -5.29 14.83 -17.14
N ILE A 167 -5.59 13.53 -17.12
CA ILE A 167 -6.81 12.95 -17.70
C ILE A 167 -7.73 12.52 -16.56
N THR A 168 -9.00 12.96 -16.62
CA THR A 168 -10.04 12.55 -15.66
C THR A 168 -11.41 12.55 -16.34
N GLY A 169 -12.38 11.85 -15.76
CA GLY A 169 -13.71 11.72 -16.34
C GLY A 169 -14.58 12.96 -16.17
N ASP A 170 -14.35 13.74 -15.11
CA ASP A 170 -15.16 14.92 -14.81
C ASP A 170 -14.34 16.02 -14.14
N VAL A 171 -14.64 17.28 -14.50
CA VAL A 171 -14.03 18.48 -13.94
C VAL A 171 -15.10 19.56 -13.77
N TYR A 172 -15.26 20.06 -12.56
CA TYR A 172 -16.21 21.16 -12.29
C TYR A 172 -15.72 22.50 -12.84
N TYR A 173 -16.66 23.40 -13.08
CA TYR A 173 -16.39 24.69 -13.68
C TYR A 173 -15.27 25.49 -12.98
N HIS A 174 -15.32 25.59 -11.66
CA HIS A 174 -14.31 26.33 -10.89
C HIS A 174 -12.91 25.71 -11.02
N THR A 175 -12.83 24.40 -10.91
CA THR A 175 -11.56 23.66 -11.11
C THR A 175 -11.04 23.85 -12.53
N ALA A 176 -11.92 23.81 -13.53
CA ALA A 176 -11.55 24.06 -14.92
C ALA A 176 -10.98 25.47 -15.13
N HIS A 177 -11.59 26.47 -14.47
CA HIS A 177 -11.10 27.83 -14.49
C HIS A 177 -9.71 27.94 -13.84
N ASP A 178 -9.53 27.35 -12.67
CA ASP A 178 -8.24 27.36 -11.96
C ASP A 178 -7.15 26.68 -12.80
N LEU A 179 -7.46 25.53 -13.40
CA LEU A 179 -6.55 24.80 -14.28
C LEU A 179 -6.16 25.61 -15.54
N SER A 180 -7.04 26.47 -16.04
CA SER A 180 -6.72 27.35 -17.17
C SER A 180 -5.67 28.42 -16.83
N LEU A 181 -5.51 28.73 -15.54
CA LEU A 181 -4.54 29.70 -15.02
C LEU A 181 -3.23 29.03 -14.59
N ILE A 182 -3.26 27.74 -14.30
CA ILE A 182 -2.09 26.94 -13.91
C ILE A 182 -1.53 26.30 -15.19
N HIS A 183 -0.24 26.41 -15.39
CA HIS A 183 0.43 25.85 -16.58
C HIS A 183 0.63 24.34 -16.43
N ILE A 184 -0.44 23.56 -16.62
CA ILE A 184 -0.35 22.12 -16.79
C ILE A 184 -0.50 21.79 -18.26
#